data_b741ab71733339a7e7e630cff71a3602
#
_entry.id   b741ab71733339a7e7e630cff71a3602
#
_cell.length_a   1.000
_cell.length_b   1.000
_cell.length_c   1.000
_cell.angle_alpha   90.00
_cell.angle_beta   90.00
_cell.angle_gamma   90.00
#
_symmetry.space_group_name_H-M   'P 1'
#
loop_
_entity.id
_entity.type
_entity.pdbx_description
1 polymer ?
#
loop_
_entity_poly.entity_id
_entity_poly.type
_entity_poly.pdbx_seq_one_letter_code
_entity_poly.pdbx_strand_id
1 'polypeptide(L)'
;MSVIKNKRSLSDLEFFHNAIKLRTTMTDLLLRDFGVKAKNKNAQVYPKKFKMDKEDGERFMELCEKYQITSIIESYPDWLINEMRTSILENLRQLLANITSANSIYPVCIDKWTERRLRQDRAIGNCETLLQEMAYVIAVMPVDANNGK
;
A
#
# COMPACT_ATOMS: atom_id res chain seq x y z
N MET A 1 -22.57 -41.22 3.66
CA MET A 1 -22.26 -39.78 3.56
C MET A 1 -20.86 -39.53 4.10
N SER A 2 -19.94 -39.24 3.24
CA SER A 2 -18.60 -38.82 3.64
C SER A 2 -18.70 -37.40 4.25
N VAL A 3 -18.71 -37.32 5.57
CA VAL A 3 -18.54 -36.04 6.26
C VAL A 3 -17.19 -35.51 5.84
N ILE A 4 -17.18 -34.38 5.16
CA ILE A 4 -15.93 -33.65 4.83
C ILE A 4 -15.26 -33.28 6.15
N LYS A 5 -14.34 -34.13 6.57
CA LYS A 5 -13.70 -34.11 7.88
C LYS A 5 -12.72 -32.96 8.12
N ASN A 6 -12.59 -31.99 7.22
CA ASN A 6 -11.63 -30.90 7.44
C ASN A 6 -12.16 -29.57 6.92
N LYS A 7 -13.10 -28.97 7.66
CA LYS A 7 -13.16 -27.52 7.64
C LYS A 7 -11.96 -27.04 8.46
N ARG A 8 -10.89 -26.68 7.77
CA ARG A 8 -9.81 -25.94 8.41
C ARG A 8 -10.38 -24.62 8.93
N SER A 9 -10.21 -24.35 10.21
CA SER A 9 -10.56 -23.04 10.75
C SER A 9 -9.73 -21.97 10.07
N LEU A 10 -10.17 -20.70 10.07
CA LEU A 10 -9.36 -19.60 9.56
C LEU A 10 -7.98 -19.55 10.21
N SER A 11 -7.90 -19.94 11.49
CA SER A 11 -6.64 -20.02 12.24
C SER A 11 -5.64 -21.04 11.69
N ASP A 12 -6.10 -22.03 10.89
CA ASP A 12 -5.23 -23.06 10.30
C ASP A 12 -4.76 -22.69 8.88
N LEU A 13 -5.19 -21.54 8.36
CA LEU A 13 -4.90 -21.12 7.00
C LEU A 13 -3.71 -20.15 6.97
N GLU A 14 -2.58 -20.61 6.44
CA GLU A 14 -1.36 -19.81 6.33
C GLU A 14 -1.58 -18.49 5.57
N PHE A 15 -2.32 -18.51 4.47
CA PHE A 15 -2.61 -17.31 3.70
C PHE A 15 -3.45 -16.28 4.47
N PHE A 16 -4.30 -16.72 5.40
CA PHE A 16 -5.03 -15.82 6.28
C PHE A 16 -4.09 -15.12 7.28
N HIS A 17 -3.16 -15.86 7.88
CA HIS A 17 -2.13 -15.29 8.75
C HIS A 17 -1.23 -14.32 8.00
N ASN A 18 -0.83 -14.66 6.78
CA ASN A 18 -0.04 -13.79 5.93
C ASN A 18 -0.78 -12.50 5.57
N ALA A 19 -2.09 -12.58 5.31
CA ALA A 19 -2.93 -11.40 5.05
C ALA A 19 -3.05 -10.49 6.29
N ILE A 20 -3.18 -11.06 7.50
CA ILE A 20 -3.17 -10.29 8.76
C ILE A 20 -1.82 -9.63 8.96
N LYS A 21 -0.73 -10.37 8.78
CA LYS A 21 0.64 -9.83 8.89
C LYS A 21 0.88 -8.71 7.90
N LEU A 22 0.46 -8.90 6.64
CA LEU A 22 0.53 -7.87 5.62
C LEU A 22 -0.21 -6.61 6.06
N ARG A 23 -1.45 -6.74 6.53
CA ARG A 23 -2.25 -5.61 7.01
C ARG A 23 -1.57 -4.87 8.16
N THR A 24 -1.01 -5.57 9.14
CA THR A 24 -0.29 -4.97 10.26
C THR A 24 0.95 -4.22 9.79
N THR A 25 1.78 -4.86 8.96
CA THR A 25 3.01 -4.25 8.42
C THR A 25 2.70 -3.01 7.58
N MET A 26 1.67 -3.07 6.73
CA MET A 26 1.25 -1.92 5.93
C MET A 26 0.71 -0.77 6.81
N THR A 27 -0.05 -1.09 7.86
CA THR A 27 -0.52 -0.09 8.82
C THR A 27 0.66 0.62 9.50
N ASP A 28 1.67 -0.12 9.93
CA ASP A 28 2.88 0.46 10.54
C ASP A 28 3.65 1.36 9.56
N LEU A 29 3.70 1.00 8.29
CA LEU A 29 4.29 1.83 7.24
C LEU A 29 3.50 3.14 7.04
N LEU A 30 2.17 3.05 7.02
CA LEU A 30 1.28 4.21 6.87
C LEU A 30 1.35 5.17 8.06
N LEU A 31 1.51 4.64 9.28
CA LEU A 31 1.69 5.47 10.49
C LEU A 31 2.98 6.28 10.45
N ARG A 32 3.98 5.80 9.73
CA ARG A 32 5.27 6.48 9.53
C ARG A 32 5.33 7.31 8.23
N ASP A 33 4.22 7.67 7.66
CA ASP A 33 4.14 8.42 6.38
C ASP A 33 5.00 7.79 5.28
N PHE A 34 4.90 6.47 5.11
CA PHE A 34 5.72 5.69 4.16
C PHE A 34 7.24 5.81 4.39
N GLY A 35 7.65 6.12 5.62
CA GLY A 35 9.06 6.32 5.97
C GLY A 35 9.65 7.66 5.53
N VAL A 36 8.84 8.56 4.98
CA VAL A 36 9.30 9.88 4.52
C VAL A 36 9.55 10.81 5.71
N LYS A 37 10.80 11.22 5.90
CA LYS A 37 11.17 12.21 6.93
C LYS A 37 10.69 13.61 6.52
N ALA A 38 10.24 14.41 7.49
CA ALA A 38 9.74 15.77 7.25
C ALA A 38 10.73 16.65 6.45
N LYS A 39 12.02 16.57 6.75
CA LYS A 39 13.06 17.30 6.02
C LYS A 39 13.23 16.84 4.56
N ASN A 40 12.98 15.58 4.27
CA ASN A 40 13.10 15.03 2.91
C ASN A 40 11.86 15.31 2.07
N LYS A 41 10.71 15.56 2.71
CA LYS A 41 9.47 15.95 2.01
C LYS A 41 9.67 17.22 1.21
N ASN A 42 10.48 18.14 1.71
CA ASN A 42 10.71 19.44 1.08
C ASN A 42 11.90 19.43 0.11
N ALA A 43 12.99 18.74 0.45
CA ALA A 43 14.25 18.82 -0.28
C ALA A 43 14.29 18.00 -1.59
N GLN A 44 13.52 16.92 -1.69
CA GLN A 44 13.63 15.98 -2.81
C GLN A 44 12.54 16.11 -3.89
N VAL A 45 11.47 16.87 -3.63
CA VAL A 45 10.36 16.98 -4.57
C VAL A 45 10.79 17.65 -5.87
N TYR A 46 11.53 18.74 -5.76
CA TYR A 46 11.86 19.57 -6.91
C TYR A 46 12.85 18.96 -7.89
N PRO A 47 14.06 18.54 -7.45
CA PRO A 47 15.01 17.90 -8.35
C PRO A 47 14.44 16.66 -9.03
N LYS A 48 13.68 15.83 -8.29
CA LYS A 48 13.07 14.62 -8.82
C LYS A 48 11.94 14.92 -9.82
N LYS A 49 11.07 15.90 -9.50
CA LYS A 49 9.93 16.27 -10.34
C LYS A 49 10.36 16.89 -11.68
N PHE A 50 11.40 17.70 -11.67
CA PHE A 50 11.92 18.34 -12.87
C PHE A 50 13.07 17.56 -13.54
N LYS A 51 13.38 16.35 -13.04
CA LYS A 51 14.46 15.51 -13.59
C LYS A 51 15.78 16.25 -13.74
N MET A 52 16.08 17.16 -12.80
CA MET A 52 17.35 17.85 -12.75
C MET A 52 18.47 16.87 -12.44
N ASP A 53 19.64 17.08 -13.03
CA ASP A 53 20.85 16.39 -12.59
C ASP A 53 21.26 16.87 -11.19
N LYS A 54 22.27 16.21 -10.62
CA LYS A 54 22.69 16.50 -9.23
C LYS A 54 23.21 17.92 -9.08
N GLU A 55 24.00 18.39 -10.05
CA GLU A 55 24.63 19.72 -10.01
C GLU A 55 23.60 20.84 -10.15
N ASP A 56 22.67 20.71 -11.09
CA ASP A 56 21.58 21.67 -11.28
C ASP A 56 20.61 21.64 -10.09
N GLY A 57 20.35 20.48 -9.50
CA GLY A 57 19.54 20.34 -8.30
C GLY A 57 20.13 21.07 -7.10
N GLU A 58 21.45 20.98 -6.88
CA GLU A 58 22.16 21.68 -5.82
C GLU A 58 22.13 23.20 -6.04
N ARG A 59 22.41 23.69 -7.25
CA ARG A 59 22.29 25.09 -7.61
C ARG A 59 20.87 25.64 -7.43
N PHE A 60 19.88 24.87 -7.81
CA PHE A 60 18.48 25.26 -7.63
C PHE A 60 18.14 25.41 -6.14
N MET A 61 18.59 24.47 -5.29
CA MET A 61 18.38 24.56 -3.85
C MET A 61 19.09 25.76 -3.22
N GLU A 62 20.33 26.06 -3.63
CA GLU A 62 21.06 27.26 -3.20
C GLU A 62 20.31 28.55 -3.57
N LEU A 63 19.74 28.62 -4.79
CA LEU A 63 18.94 29.75 -5.23
C LEU A 63 17.65 29.89 -4.42
N CYS A 64 16.98 28.80 -4.12
CA CYS A 64 15.78 28.79 -3.29
C CYS A 64 16.09 29.31 -1.88
N GLU A 65 17.20 28.89 -1.30
CA GLU A 65 17.66 29.35 0.02
C GLU A 65 18.04 30.83 0.01
N LYS A 66 18.82 31.25 -0.99
CA LYS A 66 19.28 32.65 -1.16
C LYS A 66 18.12 33.62 -1.30
N TYR A 67 17.09 33.27 -2.04
CA TYR A 67 15.94 34.16 -2.31
C TYR A 67 14.74 33.85 -1.39
N GLN A 68 14.91 32.99 -0.40
CA GLN A 68 13.83 32.57 0.53
C GLN A 68 12.56 32.08 -0.18
N ILE A 69 12.73 31.35 -1.28
CA ILE A 69 11.63 30.79 -2.07
C ILE A 69 11.10 29.54 -1.35
N THR A 70 10.39 29.73 -0.23
CA THR A 70 9.81 28.63 0.55
C THR A 70 8.51 28.11 -0.03
N SER A 71 7.81 28.91 -0.82
CA SER A 71 6.50 28.57 -1.41
C SER A 71 6.60 27.61 -2.60
N ILE A 72 7.77 27.39 -3.15
CA ILE A 72 7.97 26.46 -4.28
C ILE A 72 8.26 25.04 -3.76
N ILE A 73 8.79 24.91 -2.55
CA ILE A 73 9.01 23.62 -1.89
C ILE A 73 7.75 23.28 -1.11
N GLU A 74 6.71 22.90 -1.84
CA GLU A 74 5.51 22.41 -1.20
C GLU A 74 5.81 21.05 -0.55
N SER A 75 5.50 20.94 0.74
CA SER A 75 5.33 19.63 1.36
C SER A 75 4.25 18.85 0.62
N TYR A 76 4.35 17.51 0.57
CA TYR A 76 3.27 16.71 0.03
C TYR A 76 1.96 17.08 0.72
N PRO A 77 0.92 17.41 -0.04
CA PRO A 77 -0.33 17.83 0.56
C PRO A 77 -0.93 16.68 1.38
N ASP A 78 -1.44 17.02 2.56
CA ASP A 78 -2.03 16.01 3.48
C ASP A 78 -3.18 15.24 2.82
N TRP A 79 -3.92 15.87 1.90
CA TRP A 79 -5.00 15.20 1.18
C TRP A 79 -4.48 14.03 0.32
N LEU A 80 -3.30 14.16 -0.31
CA LEU A 80 -2.69 13.11 -1.13
C LEU A 80 -2.25 11.93 -0.27
N ILE A 81 -1.61 12.21 0.86
CA ILE A 81 -1.20 11.17 1.83
C ILE A 81 -2.43 10.44 2.38
N ASN A 82 -3.48 11.18 2.71
CA ASN A 82 -4.73 10.61 3.23
C ASN A 82 -5.44 9.75 2.17
N GLU A 83 -5.46 10.17 0.92
CA GLU A 83 -6.03 9.40 -0.20
C GLU A 83 -5.30 8.07 -0.37
N MET A 84 -3.97 8.08 -0.41
CA MET A 84 -3.16 6.86 -0.50
C MET A 84 -3.40 5.92 0.70
N ARG A 85 -3.46 6.47 1.91
CA ARG A 85 -3.75 5.69 3.13
C ARG A 85 -5.12 5.03 3.06
N THR A 86 -6.14 5.79 2.69
CA THR A 86 -7.52 5.30 2.61
C THR A 86 -7.64 4.17 1.60
N SER A 87 -7.07 4.32 0.42
CA SER A 87 -7.08 3.29 -0.63
C SER A 87 -6.40 2.00 -0.15
N ILE A 88 -5.20 2.10 0.43
CA ILE A 88 -4.44 0.94 0.91
C ILE A 88 -5.17 0.23 2.05
N LEU A 89 -5.64 0.95 3.05
CA LEU A 89 -6.36 0.37 4.19
C LEU A 89 -7.67 -0.30 3.77
N GLU A 90 -8.41 0.30 2.85
CA GLU A 90 -9.65 -0.28 2.33
C GLU A 90 -9.40 -1.57 1.54
N ASN A 91 -8.38 -1.61 0.69
CA ASN A 91 -8.01 -2.83 -0.04
C ASN A 91 -7.57 -3.96 0.92
N LEU A 92 -6.82 -3.64 1.97
CA LEU A 92 -6.43 -4.62 3.00
C LEU A 92 -7.63 -5.15 3.78
N ARG A 93 -8.59 -4.29 4.10
CA ARG A 93 -9.83 -4.68 4.76
C ARG A 93 -10.66 -5.61 3.88
N GLN A 94 -10.80 -5.28 2.60
CA GLN A 94 -11.54 -6.09 1.64
C GLN A 94 -10.85 -7.44 1.36
N LEU A 95 -9.53 -7.47 1.31
CA LEU A 95 -8.75 -8.70 1.19
C LEU A 95 -9.12 -9.70 2.30
N LEU A 96 -9.07 -9.28 3.56
CA LEU A 96 -9.42 -10.12 4.70
C LEU A 96 -10.91 -10.53 4.68
N ALA A 97 -11.80 -9.61 4.33
CA ALA A 97 -13.23 -9.91 4.21
C ALA A 97 -13.52 -10.96 3.14
N ASN A 98 -12.87 -10.87 1.97
CA ASN A 98 -13.03 -11.84 0.89
C ASN A 98 -12.46 -13.22 1.27
N ILE A 99 -11.31 -13.29 1.94
CA ILE A 99 -10.73 -14.54 2.45
C ILE A 99 -11.69 -15.19 3.44
N THR A 100 -12.19 -14.43 4.42
CA THR A 100 -13.13 -14.92 5.43
C THR A 100 -14.43 -15.41 4.80
N SER A 101 -15.00 -14.63 3.87
CA SER A 101 -16.23 -15.02 3.15
C SER A 101 -16.02 -16.29 2.33
N ALA A 102 -14.93 -16.40 1.60
CA ALA A 102 -14.61 -17.59 0.83
C ALA A 102 -14.49 -18.85 1.71
N ASN A 103 -13.87 -18.71 2.89
CA ASN A 103 -13.74 -19.82 3.82
C ASN A 103 -15.06 -20.23 4.47
N SER A 104 -16.01 -19.30 4.64
CA SER A 104 -17.33 -19.59 5.21
C SER A 104 -18.27 -20.33 4.25
N ILE A 105 -18.02 -20.29 2.93
CA ILE A 105 -18.86 -20.92 1.93
C ILE A 105 -18.47 -22.40 1.76
N TYR A 106 -19.40 -23.31 2.04
CA TYR A 106 -19.26 -24.74 1.76
C TYR A 106 -19.58 -25.04 0.30
N PRO A 107 -18.69 -25.67 -0.45
CA PRO A 107 -18.91 -26.00 -1.86
C PRO A 107 -19.73 -27.28 -2.04
N VAL A 108 -20.97 -27.29 -1.54
CA VAL A 108 -21.88 -28.43 -1.60
C VAL A 108 -22.58 -28.60 -2.95
N CYS A 109 -22.61 -27.55 -3.75
CA CYS A 109 -23.16 -27.53 -5.10
C CYS A 109 -22.36 -26.56 -5.99
N ILE A 110 -22.62 -26.62 -7.30
CA ILE A 110 -21.89 -25.80 -8.29
C ILE A 110 -22.03 -24.30 -7.98
N ASP A 111 -23.22 -23.83 -7.60
CA ASP A 111 -23.44 -22.42 -7.28
C ASP A 111 -22.59 -21.97 -6.08
N LYS A 112 -22.53 -22.76 -5.03
CA LYS A 112 -21.70 -22.48 -3.85
C LYS A 112 -20.21 -22.56 -4.15
N TRP A 113 -19.82 -23.49 -5.01
CA TRP A 113 -18.44 -23.56 -5.49
C TRP A 113 -18.06 -22.32 -6.29
N THR A 114 -18.93 -21.86 -7.19
CA THR A 114 -18.74 -20.67 -8.00
C THR A 114 -18.67 -19.40 -7.12
N GLU A 115 -19.59 -19.28 -6.15
CA GLU A 115 -19.60 -18.17 -5.19
C GLU A 115 -18.28 -18.10 -4.40
N ARG A 116 -17.84 -19.24 -3.89
CA ARG A 116 -16.55 -19.33 -3.17
C ARG A 116 -15.38 -18.93 -4.06
N ARG A 117 -15.34 -19.41 -5.29
CA ARG A 117 -14.31 -19.08 -6.27
C ARG A 117 -14.28 -17.58 -6.56
N LEU A 118 -15.42 -16.96 -6.75
CA LEU A 118 -15.53 -15.53 -6.98
C LEU A 118 -14.95 -14.70 -5.81
N ARG A 119 -15.16 -15.14 -4.57
CA ARG A 119 -14.57 -14.48 -3.39
C ARG A 119 -13.05 -14.62 -3.36
N GLN A 120 -12.51 -15.77 -3.74
CA GLN A 120 -11.07 -15.99 -3.87
C GLN A 120 -10.47 -15.09 -4.96
N ASP A 121 -11.11 -15.00 -6.12
CA ASP A 121 -10.65 -14.16 -7.23
C ASP A 121 -10.67 -12.68 -6.84
N ARG A 122 -11.67 -12.22 -6.08
CA ARG A 122 -11.71 -10.88 -5.51
C ARG A 122 -10.56 -10.63 -4.51
N ALA A 123 -10.21 -11.61 -3.69
CA ALA A 123 -9.07 -11.49 -2.78
C ALA A 123 -7.75 -11.33 -3.55
N ILE A 124 -7.57 -12.07 -4.65
CA ILE A 124 -6.42 -11.92 -5.55
C ILE A 124 -6.40 -10.51 -6.16
N GLY A 125 -7.55 -10.03 -6.66
CA GLY A 125 -7.68 -8.68 -7.20
C GLY A 125 -7.32 -7.58 -6.19
N ASN A 126 -7.67 -7.76 -4.91
CA ASN A 126 -7.24 -6.83 -3.85
C ASN A 126 -5.71 -6.80 -3.67
N CYS A 127 -5.03 -7.96 -3.78
CA CYS A 127 -3.57 -8.01 -3.74
C CYS A 127 -2.94 -7.28 -4.93
N GLU A 128 -3.47 -7.47 -6.13
CA GLU A 128 -2.99 -6.79 -7.34
C GLU A 128 -3.18 -5.27 -7.23
N THR A 129 -4.33 -4.83 -6.73
CA THR A 129 -4.59 -3.40 -6.48
C THR A 129 -3.61 -2.83 -5.45
N LEU A 130 -3.30 -3.56 -4.38
CA LEU A 130 -2.31 -3.13 -3.40
C LEU A 130 -0.92 -2.96 -4.02
N LEU A 131 -0.50 -3.85 -4.92
CA LEU A 131 0.77 -3.72 -5.64
C LEU A 131 0.80 -2.45 -6.50
N GLN A 132 -0.30 -2.13 -7.18
CA GLN A 132 -0.43 -0.90 -7.98
C GLN A 132 -0.38 0.36 -7.10
N GLU A 133 -1.11 0.36 -5.97
CA GLU A 133 -1.08 1.47 -5.01
C GLU A 133 0.33 1.69 -4.44
N MET A 134 1.04 0.62 -4.09
CA MET A 134 2.42 0.72 -3.62
C MET A 134 3.37 1.22 -4.70
N ALA A 135 3.21 0.80 -5.94
CA ALA A 135 3.98 1.32 -7.07
C ALA A 135 3.72 2.82 -7.28
N TYR A 136 2.47 3.25 -7.12
CA TYR A 136 2.09 4.66 -7.18
C TYR A 136 2.74 5.48 -6.05
N VAL A 137 2.68 4.97 -4.81
CA VAL A 137 3.36 5.61 -3.66
C VAL A 137 4.85 5.78 -3.93
N ILE A 138 5.54 4.74 -4.41
CA ILE A 138 6.97 4.79 -4.73
C ILE A 138 7.27 5.81 -5.83
N ALA A 139 6.40 5.92 -6.82
CA ALA A 139 6.57 6.85 -7.94
C ALA A 139 6.37 8.31 -7.53
N VAL A 140 5.47 8.57 -6.59
CA VAL A 140 5.06 9.93 -6.19
C VAL A 140 5.82 10.41 -4.97
N MET A 141 6.06 9.54 -3.98
CA MET A 141 6.69 9.91 -2.72
C MET A 141 8.22 9.79 -2.81
N PRO A 142 8.98 10.69 -2.14
CA PRO A 142 10.44 10.57 -2.06
C PRO A 142 10.83 9.49 -1.04
N VAL A 143 10.53 8.26 -1.37
CA VAL A 143 10.92 7.10 -0.55
C VAL A 143 12.39 6.82 -0.82
N ASP A 144 13.24 6.90 0.21
CA ASP A 144 14.63 6.49 0.09
C ASP A 144 14.70 4.98 -0.16
N ALA A 145 15.19 4.61 -1.33
CA ALA A 145 15.37 3.21 -1.73
C ALA A 145 16.33 2.42 -0.79
N ASN A 146 17.05 3.12 0.09
CA ASN A 146 18.05 2.56 1.00
C ASN A 146 17.53 2.22 2.40
N ASN A 147 16.27 2.47 2.73
CA ASN A 147 15.73 2.15 4.06
C ASN A 147 15.12 0.74 4.17
N GLY A 148 15.42 -0.14 3.23
CA GLY A 148 15.01 -1.54 3.21
C GLY A 148 16.07 -2.53 3.69
N LYS A 149 17.04 -2.08 4.52
CA LYS A 149 17.96 -2.99 5.21
C LYS A 149 17.78 -2.93 6.70
#